data_1587e424933d19fde6c9ef800f912956
#
_entry.id   1587e424933d19fde6c9ef800f912956
#
_cell.length_a   1.000
_cell.length_b   1.000
_cell.length_c   1.000
_cell.angle_alpha   90.00
_cell.angle_beta   90.00
_cell.angle_gamma   90.00
#
_symmetry.space_group_name_H-M   'P 1'
#
loop_
_entity.id
_entity.type
_entity.pdbx_description
1 polymer ?
#
loop_
_entity_poly.entity_id
_entity_poly.type
_entity_poly.pdbx_seq_one_letter_code
_entity_poly.pdbx_strand_id
1 'polypeptide(L)'
;MAADTTPSQMSDELRSMVLNLKPKDIGLSKENFPHPVFALVMETGFPEGSFTLSVVADGSTSLYFSSGGGIIGGGEHENVREASGYLLSGAQHFYKKAQKVTDFPRPEPGKVMFYFITFDGVRSYTAKEDDLGNEKDELSDLFFAAHNVITELRKIEENK
;
A
#
# COMPACT_ATOMS: atom_id res chain seq x y z
N MET A 1 -6.15 25.67 12.43
CA MET A 1 -7.14 24.89 13.17
C MET A 1 -7.38 23.55 12.48
N ALA A 2 -7.18 22.49 13.23
CA ALA A 2 -7.33 21.14 12.70
C ALA A 2 -8.75 20.84 12.20
N ALA A 3 -9.72 21.64 12.64
CA ALA A 3 -11.13 21.47 12.29
C ALA A 3 -11.42 21.61 10.79
N ASP A 4 -10.49 22.20 10.02
CA ASP A 4 -10.73 22.50 8.61
C ASP A 4 -10.14 21.47 7.66
N THR A 5 -9.63 20.31 8.17
CA THR A 5 -9.09 19.25 7.33
C THR A 5 -10.23 18.56 6.59
N THR A 6 -10.19 18.61 5.26
CA THR A 6 -11.17 17.93 4.41
C THR A 6 -10.86 16.43 4.34
N PRO A 7 -11.83 15.57 3.97
CA PRO A 7 -11.56 14.14 3.75
C PRO A 7 -10.45 13.88 2.73
N SER A 8 -10.39 14.69 1.67
CA SER A 8 -9.34 14.60 0.65
C SER A 8 -7.97 14.92 1.23
N GLN A 9 -7.87 15.97 2.07
CA GLN A 9 -6.62 16.33 2.74
C GLN A 9 -6.17 15.25 3.71
N MET A 10 -7.12 14.62 4.43
CA MET A 10 -6.81 13.53 5.34
C MET A 10 -6.24 12.33 4.58
N SER A 11 -6.80 12.00 3.43
CA SER A 11 -6.27 10.95 2.55
C SER A 11 -4.84 11.25 2.12
N ASP A 12 -4.57 12.49 1.73
CA ASP A 12 -3.22 12.92 1.33
C ASP A 12 -2.23 12.82 2.50
N GLU A 13 -2.65 13.18 3.70
CA GLU A 13 -1.81 13.10 4.90
C GLU A 13 -1.48 11.65 5.26
N LEU A 14 -2.46 10.76 5.21
CA LEU A 14 -2.25 9.32 5.48
C LEU A 14 -1.28 8.72 4.46
N ARG A 15 -1.46 9.07 3.20
CA ARG A 15 -0.57 8.62 2.13
C ARG A 15 0.87 9.09 2.36
N SER A 16 1.03 10.36 2.64
CA SER A 16 2.35 10.95 2.89
C SER A 16 3.02 10.31 4.11
N MET A 17 2.26 10.02 5.15
CA MET A 17 2.77 9.42 6.37
C MET A 17 3.40 8.05 6.10
N VAL A 18 2.73 7.20 5.32
CA VAL A 18 3.24 5.87 4.99
C VAL A 18 4.45 5.97 4.07
N LEU A 19 4.37 6.81 3.04
CA LEU A 19 5.46 6.94 2.06
C LEU A 19 6.75 7.52 2.67
N ASN A 20 6.63 8.26 3.77
CA ASN A 20 7.77 8.83 4.48
C ASN A 20 8.09 8.11 5.79
N LEU A 21 7.50 6.96 6.01
CA LEU A 21 7.68 6.18 7.23
C LEU A 21 9.13 5.72 7.38
N LYS A 22 9.67 5.90 8.59
CA LYS A 22 11.02 5.40 8.93
C LYS A 22 10.89 4.15 9.80
N PRO A 23 11.80 3.18 9.66
CA PRO A 23 11.72 1.95 10.47
C PRO A 23 11.63 2.22 11.96
N LYS A 24 12.40 3.19 12.45
CA LYS A 24 12.43 3.53 13.88
C LYS A 24 11.06 4.03 14.39
N ASP A 25 10.24 4.62 13.50
CA ASP A 25 8.93 5.16 13.89
C ASP A 25 7.97 4.05 14.34
N ILE A 26 8.22 2.81 13.90
CA ILE A 26 7.42 1.65 14.26
C ILE A 26 8.26 0.58 15.00
N GLY A 27 9.39 1.00 15.59
CA GLY A 27 10.22 0.13 16.39
C GLY A 27 10.98 -0.95 15.64
N LEU A 28 11.22 -0.76 14.33
CA LEU A 28 11.95 -1.72 13.52
C LEU A 28 13.43 -1.38 13.38
N SER A 29 14.26 -2.43 13.36
CA SER A 29 15.66 -2.37 13.03
C SER A 29 15.98 -3.56 12.14
N LYS A 30 17.15 -3.56 11.51
CA LYS A 30 17.57 -4.70 10.68
C LYS A 30 17.73 -5.97 11.52
N GLU A 31 17.93 -5.83 12.82
CA GLU A 31 18.10 -6.96 13.73
C GLU A 31 16.77 -7.63 14.07
N ASN A 32 15.73 -6.85 14.37
CA ASN A 32 14.42 -7.42 14.71
C ASN A 32 13.53 -7.66 13.50
N PHE A 33 13.88 -7.08 12.35
CA PHE A 33 13.14 -7.28 11.09
C PHE A 33 14.17 -7.43 9.95
N PRO A 34 14.71 -8.64 9.76
CA PRO A 34 15.78 -8.87 8.77
C PRO A 34 15.25 -9.03 7.34
N HIS A 35 14.39 -8.13 6.90
CA HIS A 35 13.81 -8.12 5.55
C HIS A 35 13.95 -6.72 4.97
N PRO A 36 14.18 -6.59 3.63
CA PRO A 36 14.41 -5.28 3.03
C PRO A 36 13.18 -4.37 3.01
N VAL A 37 11.98 -4.92 2.82
CA VAL A 37 10.75 -4.11 2.67
C VAL A 37 9.94 -4.19 3.95
N PHE A 38 9.67 -3.05 4.58
CA PHE A 38 8.85 -3.02 5.80
C PHE A 38 7.48 -2.40 5.60
N ALA A 39 7.19 -1.86 4.41
CA ALA A 39 5.85 -1.41 4.06
C ALA A 39 5.68 -1.45 2.54
N LEU A 40 4.43 -1.63 2.11
CA LEU A 40 4.06 -1.62 0.70
C LEU A 40 2.84 -0.75 0.52
N VAL A 41 2.89 0.11 -0.49
CA VAL A 41 1.75 0.92 -0.93
C VAL A 41 1.44 0.53 -2.36
N MET A 42 0.17 0.18 -2.63
CA MET A 42 -0.30 -0.04 -4.00
C MET A 42 -1.39 0.98 -4.28
N GLU A 43 -1.21 1.74 -5.36
CA GLU A 43 -2.18 2.75 -5.77
C GLU A 43 -2.72 2.44 -7.14
N THR A 44 -4.04 2.58 -7.30
CA THR A 44 -4.70 2.37 -8.59
C THR A 44 -5.36 3.66 -9.02
N GLY A 45 -5.06 4.10 -10.24
CA GLY A 45 -5.65 5.30 -10.83
C GLY A 45 -6.91 4.98 -11.63
N PHE A 46 -7.90 5.86 -11.54
CA PHE A 46 -9.12 5.81 -12.35
C PHE A 46 -9.51 7.24 -12.73
N PRO A 47 -10.46 7.46 -13.66
CA PRO A 47 -10.72 8.81 -14.18
C PRO A 47 -11.02 9.87 -13.12
N GLU A 48 -11.69 9.51 -12.03
CA GLU A 48 -12.09 10.46 -10.99
C GLU A 48 -11.07 10.59 -9.84
N GLY A 49 -9.98 9.79 -9.85
CA GLY A 49 -9.01 9.86 -8.77
C GLY A 49 -8.20 8.59 -8.63
N SER A 50 -7.95 8.18 -7.39
CA SER A 50 -7.18 6.96 -7.10
C SER A 50 -7.59 6.40 -5.74
N PHE A 51 -7.24 5.12 -5.52
CA PHE A 51 -7.30 4.57 -4.17
C PHE A 51 -5.92 4.03 -3.79
N THR A 52 -5.67 3.99 -2.49
CA THR A 52 -4.38 3.61 -1.93
C THR A 52 -4.57 2.50 -0.90
N LEU A 53 -3.89 1.38 -1.12
CA LEU A 53 -3.77 0.31 -0.14
C LEU A 53 -2.41 0.45 0.52
N SER A 54 -2.34 0.49 1.85
CA SER A 54 -1.08 0.48 2.57
C SER A 54 -1.02 -0.68 3.54
N VAL A 55 0.12 -1.36 3.56
CA VAL A 55 0.38 -2.49 4.44
C VAL A 55 1.75 -2.26 5.09
N VAL A 56 1.80 -2.33 6.41
CA VAL A 56 3.02 -2.06 7.17
C VAL A 56 3.37 -3.28 8.02
N ALA A 57 4.67 -3.48 8.25
CA ALA A 57 5.18 -4.64 8.99
C ALA A 57 4.66 -4.75 10.43
N ASP A 58 4.18 -3.65 11.01
CA ASP A 58 3.58 -3.67 12.36
C ASP A 58 2.14 -4.18 12.35
N GLY A 59 1.61 -4.56 11.19
CA GLY A 59 0.24 -5.04 11.03
C GLY A 59 -0.75 -3.96 10.58
N SER A 60 -0.35 -2.71 10.53
CA SER A 60 -1.23 -1.62 10.09
C SER A 60 -1.63 -1.83 8.63
N THR A 61 -2.92 -1.81 8.36
CA THR A 61 -3.47 -2.03 7.02
C THR A 61 -4.61 -1.06 6.79
N SER A 62 -4.56 -0.33 5.68
CA SER A 62 -5.56 0.69 5.37
C SER A 62 -5.82 0.77 3.87
N LEU A 63 -7.06 1.10 3.53
CA LEU A 63 -7.48 1.39 2.16
C LEU A 63 -8.20 2.73 2.20
N TYR A 64 -7.75 3.68 1.40
CA TYR A 64 -8.38 4.99 1.37
C TYR A 64 -8.41 5.57 -0.04
N PHE A 65 -9.38 6.45 -0.27
CA PHE A 65 -9.65 7.04 -1.59
C PHE A 65 -9.15 8.49 -1.64
N SER A 66 -8.66 8.92 -2.78
CA SER A 66 -8.17 10.30 -2.94
C SER A 66 -9.25 11.34 -2.67
N SER A 67 -10.52 11.02 -2.91
CA SER A 67 -11.66 11.89 -2.60
C SER A 67 -12.01 11.90 -1.11
N GLY A 68 -11.43 11.01 -0.33
CA GLY A 68 -11.74 10.83 1.09
C GLY A 68 -12.49 9.54 1.36
N GLY A 69 -12.50 9.14 2.63
CA GLY A 69 -13.10 7.88 3.04
C GLY A 69 -12.19 6.69 2.85
N GLY A 70 -12.54 5.57 3.45
CA GLY A 70 -11.77 4.35 3.38
C GLY A 70 -11.97 3.47 4.59
N ILE A 71 -11.11 2.45 4.70
CA ILE A 71 -11.11 1.49 5.79
C ILE A 71 -9.73 1.57 6.46
N ILE A 72 -9.70 2.02 7.71
CA ILE A 72 -8.46 2.22 8.47
C ILE A 72 -8.51 1.30 9.69
N GLY A 73 -7.34 0.79 10.11
CA GLY A 73 -7.25 -0.07 11.28
C GLY A 73 -7.67 -1.50 11.02
N GLY A 74 -7.65 -1.93 9.76
CA GLY A 74 -8.02 -3.30 9.39
C GLY A 74 -7.10 -4.36 9.97
N GLY A 75 -5.88 -3.98 10.39
CA GLY A 75 -4.89 -4.90 10.95
C GLY A 75 -5.28 -5.54 12.27
N GLU A 76 -6.35 -5.10 12.91
CA GLU A 76 -6.89 -5.73 14.12
C GLU A 76 -7.61 -7.05 13.82
N HIS A 77 -7.97 -7.30 12.56
CA HIS A 77 -8.69 -8.50 12.14
C HIS A 77 -7.70 -9.54 11.61
N GLU A 78 -7.86 -10.78 12.10
CA GLU A 78 -6.92 -11.87 11.78
C GLU A 78 -6.81 -12.13 10.28
N ASN A 79 -7.95 -12.18 9.57
CA ASN A 79 -7.95 -12.45 8.12
C ASN A 79 -7.20 -11.37 7.35
N VAL A 80 -7.31 -10.12 7.78
CA VAL A 80 -6.58 -9.00 7.17
C VAL A 80 -5.10 -9.13 7.47
N ARG A 81 -4.73 -9.47 8.71
CA ARG A 81 -3.31 -9.64 9.08
C ARG A 81 -2.65 -10.74 8.27
N GLU A 82 -3.35 -11.87 8.07
CA GLU A 82 -2.81 -12.97 7.26
C GLU A 82 -2.60 -12.55 5.81
N ALA A 83 -3.59 -11.90 5.21
CA ALA A 83 -3.50 -11.43 3.83
C ALA A 83 -2.41 -10.37 3.69
N SER A 84 -2.30 -9.44 4.64
CA SER A 84 -1.29 -8.39 4.65
C SER A 84 0.12 -8.96 4.81
N GLY A 85 0.28 -9.94 5.69
CA GLY A 85 1.55 -10.61 5.89
C GLY A 85 2.00 -11.36 4.63
N TYR A 86 1.07 -12.03 3.97
CA TYR A 86 1.36 -12.70 2.71
C TYR A 86 1.79 -11.71 1.64
N LEU A 87 1.09 -10.58 1.53
CA LEU A 87 1.43 -9.52 0.58
C LEU A 87 2.83 -8.96 0.86
N LEU A 88 3.12 -8.64 2.10
CA LEU A 88 4.42 -8.08 2.48
C LEU A 88 5.55 -9.08 2.24
N SER A 89 5.31 -10.37 2.49
CA SER A 89 6.27 -11.43 2.17
C SER A 89 6.55 -11.48 0.68
N GLY A 90 5.50 -11.35 -0.15
CA GLY A 90 5.66 -11.28 -1.61
C GLY A 90 6.47 -10.08 -2.04
N ALA A 91 6.28 -8.94 -1.40
CA ALA A 91 7.01 -7.72 -1.72
C ALA A 91 8.53 -7.90 -1.60
N GLN A 92 9.00 -8.78 -0.68
CA GLN A 92 10.42 -9.07 -0.51
C GLN A 92 11.03 -9.68 -1.78
N HIS A 93 10.22 -10.33 -2.62
CA HIS A 93 10.70 -10.98 -3.84
C HIS A 93 10.67 -10.04 -5.05
N PHE A 94 9.91 -8.95 -5.00
CA PHE A 94 9.69 -8.11 -6.18
C PHE A 94 10.33 -6.72 -6.10
N TYR A 95 10.74 -6.27 -4.92
CA TYR A 95 11.17 -4.88 -4.74
C TYR A 95 12.37 -4.50 -5.63
N LYS A 96 13.23 -5.45 -5.97
CA LYS A 96 14.42 -5.19 -6.81
C LYS A 96 14.06 -4.85 -8.25
N LYS A 97 12.86 -5.19 -8.69
CA LYS A 97 12.37 -4.83 -10.02
C LYS A 97 11.95 -3.37 -10.09
N ALA A 98 11.78 -2.72 -8.94
CA ALA A 98 11.39 -1.33 -8.81
C ALA A 98 12.62 -0.42 -8.75
N GLN A 99 12.46 0.85 -9.12
CA GLN A 99 13.53 1.84 -9.13
C GLN A 99 13.44 2.76 -7.93
N LYS A 100 14.58 3.18 -7.38
CA LYS A 100 14.61 4.13 -6.29
C LYS A 100 14.05 5.48 -6.75
N VAL A 101 13.20 6.08 -5.90
CA VAL A 101 12.55 7.36 -6.18
C VAL A 101 12.57 8.24 -4.94
N THR A 102 12.46 9.55 -5.17
CA THR A 102 12.40 10.55 -4.09
C THR A 102 11.11 11.33 -4.10
N ASP A 103 10.31 11.21 -5.15
CA ASP A 103 8.98 11.80 -5.23
C ASP A 103 7.95 10.72 -5.52
N PHE A 104 6.71 10.97 -5.14
CA PHE A 104 5.68 9.95 -5.08
C PHE A 104 4.41 10.42 -5.80
N PRO A 105 4.43 10.49 -7.16
CA PRO A 105 3.23 10.88 -7.88
C PRO A 105 2.14 9.83 -7.76
N ARG A 106 0.89 10.26 -7.89
CA ARG A 106 -0.24 9.36 -7.96
C ARG A 106 -0.35 8.76 -9.35
N PRO A 107 -0.89 7.55 -9.49
CA PRO A 107 -1.00 6.91 -10.80
C PRO A 107 -2.04 7.60 -11.68
N GLU A 108 -1.78 7.59 -12.99
CA GLU A 108 -2.74 8.00 -13.99
C GLU A 108 -3.87 6.96 -14.11
N PRO A 109 -5.02 7.34 -14.68
CA PRO A 109 -6.11 6.38 -14.91
C PRO A 109 -5.63 5.15 -15.66
N GLY A 110 -6.01 3.98 -15.20
CA GLY A 110 -5.63 2.70 -15.79
C GLY A 110 -4.25 2.21 -15.41
N LYS A 111 -3.54 2.94 -14.54
CA LYS A 111 -2.21 2.55 -14.07
C LYS A 111 -2.26 2.17 -12.61
N VAL A 112 -1.34 1.27 -12.24
CA VAL A 112 -1.12 0.87 -10.84
C VAL A 112 0.33 1.17 -10.50
N MET A 113 0.56 1.78 -9.34
CA MET A 113 1.90 2.04 -8.83
C MET A 113 2.09 1.27 -7.54
N PHE A 114 3.23 0.59 -7.45
CA PHE A 114 3.69 -0.05 -6.23
C PHE A 114 4.83 0.79 -5.66
N TYR A 115 4.74 1.14 -4.39
CA TYR A 115 5.84 1.78 -3.65
C TYR A 115 6.31 0.80 -2.59
N PHE A 116 7.56 0.36 -2.72
CA PHE A 116 8.22 -0.53 -1.76
C PHE A 116 9.02 0.35 -0.80
N ILE A 117 8.64 0.35 0.46
CA ILE A 117 9.28 1.20 1.46
C ILE A 117 10.30 0.33 2.21
N THR A 118 11.58 0.66 2.00
CA THR A 118 12.70 -0.15 2.46
C THR A 118 13.56 0.63 3.44
N PHE A 119 14.48 -0.07 4.10
CA PHE A 119 15.47 0.58 4.98
C PHE A 119 16.35 1.56 4.20
N ASP A 120 16.50 1.37 2.90
CA ASP A 120 17.37 2.19 2.05
C ASP A 120 16.60 3.20 1.20
N GLY A 121 15.34 3.45 1.50
CA GLY A 121 14.50 4.40 0.77
C GLY A 121 13.32 3.74 0.09
N VAL A 122 12.67 4.49 -0.77
CA VAL A 122 11.45 4.04 -1.46
C VAL A 122 11.78 3.67 -2.90
N ARG A 123 11.19 2.58 -3.37
CA ARG A 123 11.27 2.17 -4.78
C ARG A 123 9.88 2.13 -5.38
N SER A 124 9.75 2.51 -6.64
CA SER A 124 8.45 2.48 -7.31
C SER A 124 8.46 1.63 -8.57
N TYR A 125 7.31 1.04 -8.86
CA TYR A 125 7.08 0.25 -10.07
C TYR A 125 5.70 0.61 -10.60
N THR A 126 5.59 0.93 -11.88
CA THR A 126 4.33 1.30 -12.51
C THR A 126 3.98 0.29 -13.58
N ALA A 127 2.72 -0.15 -13.61
CA ALA A 127 2.23 -1.09 -14.60
C ALA A 127 0.81 -0.71 -15.02
N LYS A 128 0.38 -1.28 -16.15
CA LYS A 128 -1.01 -1.16 -16.58
C LYS A 128 -1.88 -2.12 -15.77
N GLU A 129 -3.00 -1.64 -15.28
CA GLU A 129 -3.93 -2.47 -14.51
C GLU A 129 -4.38 -3.70 -15.31
N ASP A 130 -4.67 -3.51 -16.61
CA ASP A 130 -5.09 -4.61 -17.47
C ASP A 130 -4.02 -5.71 -17.59
N ASP A 131 -2.75 -5.32 -17.70
CA ASP A 131 -1.65 -6.28 -17.78
C ASP A 131 -1.51 -7.05 -16.47
N LEU A 132 -1.62 -6.36 -15.34
CA LEU A 132 -1.57 -7.02 -14.03
C LEU A 132 -2.73 -8.01 -13.87
N GLY A 133 -3.94 -7.58 -14.19
CA GLY A 133 -5.13 -8.40 -14.04
C GLY A 133 -5.19 -9.61 -14.98
N ASN A 134 -4.46 -9.56 -16.10
CA ASN A 134 -4.44 -10.63 -17.10
C ASN A 134 -3.16 -11.49 -17.04
N GLU A 135 -2.42 -11.41 -15.95
CA GLU A 135 -1.19 -12.18 -15.72
C GLU A 135 -0.10 -11.90 -16.76
N LYS A 136 -0.08 -10.69 -17.29
CA LYS A 136 0.88 -10.28 -18.32
C LYS A 136 2.03 -9.44 -17.77
N ASP A 137 2.06 -9.18 -16.47
CA ASP A 137 3.10 -8.37 -15.83
C ASP A 137 3.84 -9.21 -14.80
N GLU A 138 5.12 -8.90 -14.60
CA GLU A 138 5.95 -9.61 -13.61
C GLU A 138 5.40 -9.46 -12.19
N LEU A 139 4.67 -8.39 -11.90
CA LEU A 139 4.09 -8.14 -10.59
C LEU A 139 2.62 -8.57 -10.49
N SER A 140 2.11 -9.32 -11.44
CA SER A 140 0.72 -9.79 -11.39
C SER A 140 0.40 -10.56 -10.11
N ASP A 141 1.29 -11.44 -9.66
CA ASP A 141 1.07 -12.18 -8.41
C ASP A 141 0.98 -11.26 -7.20
N LEU A 142 1.81 -10.24 -7.16
CA LEU A 142 1.78 -9.25 -6.08
C LEU A 142 0.48 -8.44 -6.14
N PHE A 143 0.03 -8.10 -7.34
CA PHE A 143 -1.23 -7.41 -7.57
C PHE A 143 -2.42 -8.22 -7.03
N PHE A 144 -2.46 -9.52 -7.30
CA PHE A 144 -3.53 -10.39 -6.81
C PHE A 144 -3.48 -10.51 -5.28
N ALA A 145 -2.29 -10.62 -4.70
CA ALA A 145 -2.14 -10.65 -3.24
C ALA A 145 -2.64 -9.35 -2.60
N ALA A 146 -2.38 -8.21 -3.24
CA ALA A 146 -2.88 -6.92 -2.76
C ALA A 146 -4.41 -6.85 -2.85
N HIS A 147 -5.00 -7.33 -3.94
CA HIS A 147 -6.45 -7.36 -4.07
C HIS A 147 -7.12 -8.31 -3.09
N ASN A 148 -6.42 -9.36 -2.67
CA ASN A 148 -6.92 -10.22 -1.61
C ASN A 148 -7.02 -9.46 -0.26
N VAL A 149 -6.06 -8.61 0.02
CA VAL A 149 -6.12 -7.73 1.22
C VAL A 149 -7.33 -6.80 1.12
N ILE A 150 -7.55 -6.19 -0.05
CA ILE A 150 -8.70 -5.31 -0.27
C ILE A 150 -10.00 -6.08 -0.04
N THR A 151 -10.09 -7.30 -0.54
CA THR A 151 -11.27 -8.15 -0.37
C THR A 151 -11.55 -8.40 1.12
N GLU A 152 -10.51 -8.73 1.90
CA GLU A 152 -10.69 -8.98 3.33
C GLU A 152 -11.10 -7.70 4.09
N LEU A 153 -10.55 -6.54 3.71
CA LEU A 153 -10.95 -5.26 4.28
C LEU A 153 -12.43 -4.96 3.99
N ARG A 154 -12.86 -5.20 2.76
CA ARG A 154 -14.26 -4.95 2.37
C ARG A 154 -15.24 -5.85 3.12
N LYS A 155 -14.86 -7.09 3.41
CA LYS A 155 -15.69 -7.99 4.21
C LYS A 155 -15.97 -7.44 5.60
N ILE A 156 -15.00 -6.76 6.20
CA ILE A 156 -15.16 -6.13 7.50
C ILE A 156 -16.23 -5.04 7.43
N GLU A 157 -16.16 -4.18 6.40
CA GLU A 157 -17.16 -3.12 6.21
C GLU A 157 -18.56 -3.67 5.95
N GLU A 158 -18.68 -4.74 5.17
CA GLU A 158 -19.97 -5.35 4.85
C GLU A 158 -20.62 -6.02 6.06
N ASN A 159 -19.83 -6.42 7.05
CA ASN A 159 -20.31 -7.14 8.24
C ASN A 159 -20.55 -6.22 9.45
N LYS A 160 -20.48 -4.92 9.27
CA LYS A 160 -20.78 -3.96 10.33
C LYS A 160 -22.27 -3.71 10.51
#